data_e55159b92a31967d3b08e5229e55bb9d
#
_entry.id   e55159b92a31967d3b08e5229e55bb9d
#
_cell.length_a   1.000
_cell.length_b   1.000
_cell.length_c   1.000
_cell.angle_alpha   90.00
_cell.angle_beta   90.00
_cell.angle_gamma   90.00
#
_symmetry.space_group_name_H-M   'P 1'
#
loop_
_entity.id
_entity.type
_entity.pdbx_description
1 polymer ?
#
loop_
_entity_poly.entity_id
_entity_poly.type
_entity_poly.pdbx_seq_one_letter_code
_entity_poly.pdbx_strand_id
1 'polypeptide(L)'
;MDSGRLTRGRSYARQGQVLSIEETRDGIAAKVQGSRATPYKIKIQISPLIQAELEQVFDALAEQAIFTAQLLAGEMPQDIETAFERARVSLFPAKRTDLKTDCSCPDLANPCRHIAATHYILGERFDEDPFLIFRLRGKTQEQVMAAPGRMSLPKSRKKPKSWSRLKSSFPTFGSFLPRWKDSPFRFSHQRLKCPS
;
A
#
# COMPACT_ATOMS: atom_id res chain seq x y z
N MET A 1 -12.74 -4.83 -16.00
CA MET A 1 -11.52 -4.11 -16.45
C MET A 1 -11.04 -4.77 -17.74
N ASP A 2 -10.68 -4.01 -18.76
CA ASP A 2 -10.18 -4.57 -20.03
C ASP A 2 -8.73 -5.09 -19.83
N SER A 3 -8.56 -6.41 -19.95
CA SER A 3 -7.26 -7.09 -19.77
C SER A 3 -6.19 -6.60 -20.76
N GLY A 4 -6.60 -6.25 -21.98
CA GLY A 4 -5.67 -5.72 -22.99
C GLY A 4 -5.07 -4.36 -22.63
N ARG A 5 -5.77 -3.51 -21.87
CA ARG A 5 -5.25 -2.23 -21.38
C ARG A 5 -4.28 -2.40 -20.24
N LEU A 6 -4.54 -3.33 -19.35
CA LEU A 6 -3.61 -3.67 -18.25
C LEU A 6 -2.31 -4.23 -18.82
N THR A 7 -2.40 -5.15 -19.81
CA THR A 7 -1.21 -5.70 -20.48
C THR A 7 -0.37 -4.60 -21.15
N ARG A 8 -1.02 -3.67 -21.87
CA ARG A 8 -0.32 -2.53 -22.48
C ARG A 8 0.27 -1.59 -21.42
N GLY A 9 -0.44 -1.34 -20.32
CA GLY A 9 0.06 -0.55 -19.20
C GLY A 9 1.32 -1.17 -18.59
N ARG A 10 1.32 -2.48 -18.36
CA ARG A 10 2.48 -3.22 -17.88
C ARG A 10 3.68 -3.12 -18.83
N SER A 11 3.43 -3.23 -20.14
CA SER A 11 4.48 -3.04 -21.15
C SER A 11 5.08 -1.64 -21.07
N TYR A 12 4.25 -0.60 -20.95
CA TYR A 12 4.69 0.80 -20.80
C TYR A 12 5.54 1.01 -19.55
N ALA A 13 5.13 0.45 -18.40
CA ALA A 13 5.92 0.52 -17.18
C ALA A 13 7.29 -0.11 -17.36
N ARG A 14 7.35 -1.34 -17.92
CA ARG A 14 8.61 -2.07 -18.16
C ARG A 14 9.55 -1.41 -19.16
N GLN A 15 9.00 -0.65 -20.10
CA GLN A 15 9.78 0.09 -21.11
C GLN A 15 10.28 1.45 -20.59
N GLY A 16 10.06 1.77 -19.31
CA GLY A 16 10.46 3.05 -18.74
C GLY A 16 9.67 4.25 -19.28
N GLN A 17 8.45 4.03 -19.79
CA GLN A 17 7.63 5.12 -20.32
C GLN A 17 7.06 6.02 -19.21
N VAL A 18 7.09 5.61 -17.97
CA VAL A 18 6.76 6.43 -16.80
C VAL A 18 8.01 7.25 -16.45
N LEU A 19 8.03 8.51 -16.87
CA LEU A 19 9.20 9.39 -16.74
C LEU A 19 9.39 9.95 -15.33
N SER A 20 8.28 10.24 -14.64
CA SER A 20 8.31 10.69 -13.26
C SER A 20 7.05 10.24 -12.53
N ILE A 21 7.22 10.00 -11.23
CA ILE A 21 6.15 9.79 -10.25
C ILE A 21 6.49 10.61 -9.02
N GLU A 22 5.60 11.50 -8.65
CA GLU A 22 5.80 12.46 -7.58
C GLU A 22 4.62 12.44 -6.62
N GLU A 23 4.92 12.42 -5.33
CA GLU A 23 3.92 12.58 -4.29
C GLU A 23 3.53 14.06 -4.20
N THR A 24 2.23 14.32 -4.20
CA THR A 24 1.67 15.67 -4.07
C THR A 24 0.73 15.72 -2.87
N ARG A 25 0.33 16.94 -2.48
CA ARG A 25 -0.62 17.12 -1.39
C ARG A 25 -1.92 16.32 -1.59
N ASP A 26 -2.36 16.16 -2.84
CA ASP A 26 -3.65 15.57 -3.19
C ASP A 26 -3.53 14.12 -3.68
N GLY A 27 -2.34 13.53 -3.66
CA GLY A 27 -2.08 12.17 -4.14
C GLY A 27 -0.82 12.06 -4.97
N ILE A 28 -0.90 11.40 -6.11
CA ILE A 28 0.23 11.16 -7.02
C ILE A 28 0.05 11.95 -8.32
N ALA A 29 1.10 12.64 -8.73
CA ALA A 29 1.26 13.17 -10.07
C ALA A 29 2.32 12.35 -10.83
N ALA A 30 2.07 12.04 -12.11
CA ALA A 30 3.02 11.32 -12.93
C ALA A 30 3.07 11.87 -14.35
N LYS A 31 4.20 11.64 -15.02
CA LYS A 31 4.38 11.93 -16.44
C LYS A 31 4.70 10.64 -17.18
N VAL A 32 3.93 10.34 -18.21
CA VAL A 32 4.09 9.11 -18.99
C VAL A 32 4.28 9.47 -20.47
N GLN A 33 5.37 8.99 -21.04
CA GLN A 33 5.63 9.14 -22.47
C GLN A 33 4.68 8.24 -23.25
N GLY A 34 3.97 8.82 -24.17
CA GLY A 34 3.12 8.10 -25.12
C GLY A 34 3.53 8.39 -26.55
N SER A 35 2.57 8.35 -27.47
CA SER A 35 2.79 8.60 -28.90
C SER A 35 3.07 10.06 -29.26
N ARG A 36 2.79 10.99 -28.36
CA ARG A 36 3.06 12.43 -28.58
C ARG A 36 4.46 12.79 -28.08
N ALA A 37 5.06 13.84 -28.67
CA ALA A 37 6.32 14.38 -28.18
C ALA A 37 6.23 14.87 -26.71
N THR A 38 5.10 15.46 -26.32
CA THR A 38 4.85 15.90 -24.94
C THR A 38 4.28 14.76 -24.10
N PRO A 39 4.89 14.43 -22.95
CA PRO A 39 4.38 13.40 -22.04
C PRO A 39 2.97 13.70 -21.54
N TYR A 40 2.18 12.66 -21.34
CA TYR A 40 0.86 12.77 -20.71
C TYR A 40 0.99 12.98 -19.21
N LYS A 41 0.15 13.86 -18.68
CA LYS A 41 0.05 14.14 -17.24
C LYS A 41 -1.01 13.22 -16.66
N ILE A 42 -0.65 12.53 -15.58
CA ILE A 42 -1.55 11.63 -14.84
C ILE A 42 -1.71 12.17 -13.41
N LYS A 43 -2.92 12.08 -12.88
CA LYS A 43 -3.22 12.34 -11.48
C LYS A 43 -3.93 11.12 -10.89
N ILE A 44 -3.49 10.70 -9.72
CA ILE A 44 -4.10 9.62 -8.95
C ILE A 44 -4.34 10.15 -7.55
N GLN A 45 -5.60 10.14 -7.12
CA GLN A 45 -6.01 10.58 -5.79
C GLN A 45 -6.69 9.42 -5.09
N ILE A 46 -6.29 9.16 -3.84
CA ILE A 46 -6.91 8.17 -2.97
C ILE A 46 -7.66 8.92 -1.88
N SER A 47 -8.90 8.53 -1.64
CA SER A 47 -9.71 9.16 -0.59
C SER A 47 -9.05 8.98 0.78
N PRO A 48 -8.84 10.05 1.55
CA PRO A 48 -8.25 9.93 2.89
C PRO A 48 -9.19 9.15 3.81
N LEU A 49 -8.60 8.52 4.84
CA LEU A 49 -9.37 7.92 5.92
C LEU A 49 -9.91 9.01 6.83
N ILE A 50 -11.16 8.86 7.26
CA ILE A 50 -11.73 9.76 8.25
C ILE A 50 -11.15 9.45 9.64
N GLN A 51 -11.19 10.45 10.53
CA GLN A 51 -10.56 10.34 11.85
C GLN A 51 -11.11 9.15 12.66
N ALA A 52 -12.41 8.88 12.60
CA ALA A 52 -13.03 7.76 13.31
C ALA A 52 -12.55 6.39 12.80
N GLU A 53 -12.35 6.23 11.47
CA GLU A 53 -11.80 5.00 10.89
C GLU A 53 -10.37 4.77 11.36
N LEU A 54 -9.58 5.84 11.43
CA LEU A 54 -8.20 5.78 11.87
C LEU A 54 -8.08 5.39 13.34
N GLU A 55 -8.94 5.91 14.20
CA GLU A 55 -8.98 5.55 15.61
C GLU A 55 -9.27 4.05 15.77
N GLN A 56 -10.26 3.53 15.03
CA GLN A 56 -10.57 2.08 15.03
C GLN A 56 -9.39 1.23 14.55
N VAL A 57 -8.68 1.68 13.49
CA VAL A 57 -7.48 0.99 13.00
C VAL A 57 -6.37 1.02 14.04
N PHE A 58 -6.13 2.16 14.66
CA PHE A 58 -5.09 2.29 15.69
C PHE A 58 -5.40 1.45 16.93
N ASP A 59 -6.66 1.37 17.35
CA ASP A 59 -7.09 0.48 18.43
C ASP A 59 -6.81 -0.99 18.06
N ALA A 60 -7.15 -1.41 16.86
CA ALA A 60 -6.87 -2.77 16.37
C ALA A 60 -5.37 -3.07 16.26
N LEU A 61 -4.55 -2.10 15.85
CA LEU A 61 -3.08 -2.23 15.80
C LEU A 61 -2.49 -2.42 17.19
N ALA A 62 -3.01 -1.71 18.19
CA ALA A 62 -2.50 -1.80 19.54
C ALA A 62 -2.91 -3.07 20.29
N GLU A 63 -3.96 -3.72 19.88
CA GLU A 63 -4.29 -5.04 20.44
C GLU A 63 -3.18 -6.07 20.21
N GLN A 64 -2.31 -5.81 19.21
CA GLN A 64 -1.20 -6.67 18.86
C GLN A 64 0.14 -5.99 19.17
N ALA A 65 0.77 -6.41 20.26
CA ALA A 65 2.05 -5.85 20.70
C ALA A 65 3.15 -5.94 19.62
N ILE A 66 3.10 -6.95 18.75
CA ILE A 66 4.06 -7.11 17.65
C ILE A 66 3.92 -5.98 16.63
N PHE A 67 2.71 -5.59 16.24
CA PHE A 67 2.48 -4.50 15.30
C PHE A 67 2.94 -3.16 15.91
N THR A 68 2.63 -2.96 17.18
CA THR A 68 3.11 -1.79 17.93
C THR A 68 4.62 -1.72 17.93
N ALA A 69 5.32 -2.82 18.23
CA ALA A 69 6.77 -2.86 18.25
C ALA A 69 7.41 -2.58 16.88
N GLN A 70 6.87 -3.19 15.82
CA GLN A 70 7.36 -2.96 14.45
C GLN A 70 7.15 -1.51 14.01
N LEU A 71 5.96 -0.94 14.22
CA LEU A 71 5.68 0.45 13.87
C LEU A 71 6.58 1.43 14.64
N LEU A 72 6.85 1.17 15.93
CA LEU A 72 7.79 1.98 16.73
C LEU A 72 9.24 1.85 16.23
N ALA A 73 9.61 0.71 15.65
CA ALA A 73 10.90 0.51 15.00
C ALA A 73 10.98 1.15 13.59
N GLY A 74 9.87 1.72 13.08
CA GLY A 74 9.78 2.27 11.74
C GLY A 74 9.57 1.20 10.66
N GLU A 75 9.20 -0.02 11.07
CA GLU A 75 8.93 -1.13 10.18
C GLU A 75 7.42 -1.30 9.94
N MET A 76 7.05 -1.58 8.71
CA MET A 76 5.65 -1.89 8.37
C MET A 76 5.36 -3.37 8.67
N PRO A 77 4.39 -3.68 9.53
CA PRO A 77 3.96 -5.06 9.74
C PRO A 77 3.44 -5.68 8.44
N GLN A 78 3.88 -6.90 8.10
CA GLN A 78 3.45 -7.57 6.87
C GLN A 78 1.95 -7.88 6.86
N ASP A 79 1.38 -8.19 8.02
CA ASP A 79 -0.05 -8.51 8.18
C ASP A 79 -0.88 -7.30 8.63
N ILE A 80 -0.43 -6.07 8.33
CA ILE A 80 -1.13 -4.85 8.76
C ILE A 80 -2.58 -4.81 8.26
N GLU A 81 -2.87 -5.41 7.11
CA GLU A 81 -4.22 -5.51 6.56
C GLU A 81 -5.19 -6.20 7.52
N THR A 82 -4.72 -7.15 8.33
CA THR A 82 -5.57 -7.84 9.31
C THR A 82 -6.11 -6.90 10.39
N ALA A 83 -5.33 -5.88 10.76
CA ALA A 83 -5.79 -4.84 11.69
C ALA A 83 -6.86 -3.94 11.04
N PHE A 84 -6.66 -3.60 9.76
CA PHE A 84 -7.65 -2.85 8.99
C PHE A 84 -8.95 -3.63 8.81
N GLU A 85 -8.87 -4.93 8.52
CA GLU A 85 -10.05 -5.81 8.41
C GLU A 85 -10.83 -5.88 9.73
N ARG A 86 -10.14 -5.99 10.88
CA ARG A 86 -10.76 -5.96 12.20
C ARG A 86 -11.47 -4.65 12.48
N ALA A 87 -10.88 -3.55 12.06
CA ALA A 87 -11.47 -2.23 12.13
C ALA A 87 -12.59 -2.02 11.10
N ARG A 88 -12.86 -2.98 10.20
CA ARG A 88 -13.80 -2.87 9.07
C ARG A 88 -13.48 -1.70 8.15
N VAL A 89 -12.22 -1.35 8.04
CA VAL A 89 -11.67 -0.30 7.19
C VAL A 89 -10.77 -0.95 6.14
N SER A 90 -10.74 -0.42 4.93
CA SER A 90 -9.84 -0.92 3.89
C SER A 90 -8.60 -0.04 3.80
N LEU A 91 -7.41 -0.64 3.89
CA LEU A 91 -6.14 0.06 3.68
C LEU A 91 -6.03 0.52 2.22
N PHE A 92 -6.33 -0.36 1.28
CA PHE A 92 -6.35 -0.04 -0.14
C PHE A 92 -7.74 0.42 -0.61
N PRO A 93 -7.83 1.20 -1.70
CA PRO A 93 -9.11 1.58 -2.30
C PRO A 93 -9.96 0.35 -2.65
N ALA A 94 -11.07 0.17 -1.95
CA ALA A 94 -11.97 -0.97 -2.18
C ALA A 94 -13.07 -0.65 -3.20
N LYS A 95 -13.49 0.61 -3.26
CA LYS A 95 -14.56 1.10 -4.12
C LYS A 95 -13.98 1.99 -5.22
N ARG A 96 -14.67 2.05 -6.36
CA ARG A 96 -14.29 2.98 -7.44
C ARG A 96 -14.32 4.45 -7.01
N THR A 97 -15.11 4.79 -6.00
CA THR A 97 -15.20 6.13 -5.42
C THR A 97 -13.96 6.51 -4.61
N ASP A 98 -13.23 5.51 -4.10
CA ASP A 98 -12.06 5.74 -3.25
C ASP A 98 -10.81 6.11 -4.07
N LEU A 99 -10.87 5.89 -5.38
CA LEU A 99 -9.77 6.11 -6.30
C LEU A 99 -10.24 7.00 -7.46
N LYS A 100 -9.72 8.23 -7.53
CA LYS A 100 -9.94 9.14 -8.65
C LYS A 100 -8.67 9.19 -9.50
N THR A 101 -8.83 8.91 -10.78
CA THR A 101 -7.71 8.94 -11.72
C THR A 101 -8.06 9.79 -12.93
N ASP A 102 -7.09 10.59 -13.37
CA ASP A 102 -7.19 11.45 -14.54
C ASP A 102 -5.95 11.32 -15.43
N CYS A 103 -6.11 11.44 -16.73
CA CYS A 103 -5.03 11.42 -17.69
C CYS A 103 -5.31 12.40 -18.85
N SER A 104 -4.32 13.20 -19.20
CA SER A 104 -4.42 14.16 -20.32
C SER A 104 -4.40 13.52 -21.72
N CYS A 105 -4.46 12.19 -21.84
CA CYS A 105 -4.52 11.50 -23.14
C CYS A 105 -5.93 11.58 -23.76
N PRO A 106 -6.05 11.42 -25.08
CA PRO A 106 -7.36 11.45 -25.75
C PRO A 106 -8.21 10.19 -25.55
N ASP A 107 -7.69 9.16 -24.86
CA ASP A 107 -8.44 7.93 -24.57
C ASP A 107 -9.45 8.21 -23.46
N LEU A 108 -10.74 8.06 -23.76
CA LEU A 108 -11.82 8.29 -22.80
C LEU A 108 -11.96 7.17 -21.76
N ALA A 109 -11.20 6.09 -21.91
CA ALA A 109 -11.28 4.98 -20.97
C ALA A 109 -10.51 5.25 -19.67
N ASN A 110 -11.13 4.88 -18.56
CA ASN A 110 -10.53 4.97 -17.25
C ASN A 110 -10.57 3.59 -16.55
N PRO A 111 -9.39 2.98 -16.24
CA PRO A 111 -8.04 3.46 -16.56
C PRO A 111 -7.66 3.27 -18.02
N CYS A 112 -6.98 4.26 -18.60
CA CYS A 112 -6.26 4.11 -19.87
C CYS A 112 -4.91 3.40 -19.63
N ARG A 113 -4.17 3.06 -20.70
CA ARG A 113 -2.86 2.40 -20.60
C ARG A 113 -1.81 3.22 -19.80
N HIS A 114 -1.89 4.55 -19.84
CA HIS A 114 -0.95 5.42 -19.12
C HIS A 114 -1.23 5.42 -17.59
N ILE A 115 -2.50 5.48 -17.21
CA ILE A 115 -2.91 5.30 -15.81
C ILE A 115 -2.50 3.89 -15.33
N ALA A 116 -2.76 2.86 -16.13
CA ALA A 116 -2.36 1.50 -15.79
C ALA A 116 -0.83 1.38 -15.61
N ALA A 117 -0.02 2.01 -16.48
CA ALA A 117 1.44 2.04 -16.33
C ALA A 117 1.86 2.71 -15.02
N THR A 118 1.24 3.85 -14.68
CA THR A 118 1.51 4.55 -13.42
C THR A 118 1.18 3.69 -12.20
N HIS A 119 0.07 2.92 -12.23
CA HIS A 119 -0.27 2.00 -11.15
C HIS A 119 0.78 0.89 -10.97
N TYR A 120 1.38 0.38 -12.06
CA TYR A 120 2.44 -0.62 -11.96
C TYR A 120 3.67 -0.05 -11.22
N ILE A 121 4.14 1.14 -11.60
CA ILE A 121 5.27 1.78 -10.92
C ILE A 121 4.90 2.19 -9.49
N LEU A 122 3.67 2.62 -9.24
CA LEU A 122 3.21 2.93 -7.88
C LEU A 122 3.22 1.68 -6.98
N GLY A 123 2.90 0.51 -7.53
CA GLY A 123 3.03 -0.76 -6.80
C GLY A 123 4.48 -1.05 -6.39
N GLU A 124 5.46 -0.84 -7.29
CA GLU A 124 6.88 -0.96 -6.96
C GLU A 124 7.30 0.05 -5.85
N ARG A 125 6.75 1.27 -5.88
CA ARG A 125 6.96 2.27 -4.82
C ARG A 125 6.41 1.85 -3.47
N PHE A 126 5.29 1.15 -3.42
CA PHE A 126 4.77 0.59 -2.16
C PHE A 126 5.66 -0.53 -1.60
N ASP A 127 6.36 -1.28 -2.46
CA ASP A 127 7.33 -2.28 -2.02
C ASP A 127 8.60 -1.61 -1.45
N GLU A 128 9.00 -0.45 -2.00
CA GLU A 128 10.15 0.33 -1.52
C GLU A 128 9.82 1.12 -0.25
N ASP A 129 8.65 1.72 -0.20
CA ASP A 129 8.17 2.56 0.90
C ASP A 129 6.71 2.20 1.26
N PRO A 130 6.52 1.24 2.14
CA PRO A 130 5.18 0.81 2.55
C PRO A 130 4.35 1.89 3.26
N PHE A 131 5.00 2.90 3.86
CA PHE A 131 4.29 4.02 4.50
C PHE A 131 3.66 4.99 3.49
N LEU A 132 4.03 4.92 2.22
CA LEU A 132 3.45 5.75 1.17
C LEU A 132 1.91 5.60 1.12
N ILE A 133 1.37 4.39 1.34
CA ILE A 133 -0.10 4.19 1.33
C ILE A 133 -0.78 4.99 2.43
N PHE A 134 -0.19 5.10 3.62
CA PHE A 134 -0.74 5.92 4.71
C PHE A 134 -0.70 7.41 4.35
N ARG A 135 0.39 7.89 3.74
CA ARG A 135 0.47 9.29 3.30
C ARG A 135 -0.59 9.60 2.26
N LEU A 136 -0.82 8.70 1.32
CA LEU A 136 -1.89 8.84 0.33
C LEU A 136 -3.29 8.74 0.95
N ARG A 137 -3.41 8.12 2.11
CA ARG A 137 -4.62 8.07 2.93
C ARG A 137 -4.72 9.24 3.93
N GLY A 138 -3.81 10.23 3.83
CA GLY A 138 -3.85 11.47 4.61
C GLY A 138 -3.17 11.40 5.98
N LYS A 139 -2.26 10.42 6.21
CA LYS A 139 -1.51 10.28 7.46
C LYS A 139 -0.01 10.21 7.22
N THR A 140 0.75 10.99 8.00
CA THR A 140 2.20 10.91 7.94
C THR A 140 2.72 9.67 8.67
N GLN A 141 3.94 9.28 8.34
CA GLN A 141 4.60 8.17 9.01
C GLN A 141 4.69 8.40 10.52
N GLU A 142 5.05 9.61 10.94
CA GLU A 142 5.16 9.98 12.35
C GLU A 142 3.80 9.84 13.07
N GLN A 143 2.70 10.18 12.40
CA GLN A 143 1.36 10.03 12.97
C GLN A 143 0.99 8.56 13.14
N VAL A 144 1.37 7.71 12.20
CA VAL A 144 1.15 6.26 12.27
C VAL A 144 2.03 5.65 13.38
N MET A 145 3.29 6.04 13.46
CA MET A 145 4.23 5.57 14.49
C MET A 145 3.87 6.07 15.90
N ALA A 146 3.33 7.29 16.02
CA ALA A 146 2.91 7.85 17.30
C ALA A 146 1.56 7.31 17.81
N ALA A 147 0.80 6.64 16.94
CA ALA A 147 -0.51 6.10 17.31
C ALA A 147 -0.47 5.10 18.48
N PRO A 148 0.46 4.12 18.50
CA PRO A 148 0.61 3.20 19.63
C PRO A 148 0.95 3.89 20.96
N GLY A 149 1.66 5.03 20.93
CA GLY A 149 2.04 5.79 22.13
C GLY A 149 0.90 6.61 22.76
N ARG A 150 -0.21 6.84 22.06
CA ARG A 150 -1.40 7.51 22.59
C ARG A 150 -2.34 6.58 23.33
N MET A 151 -2.11 5.28 23.21
CA MET A 151 -2.90 4.28 23.89
C MET A 151 -2.33 4.07 25.27
N SER A 152 -3.14 4.35 26.28
CA SER A 152 -2.84 3.92 27.64
C SER A 152 -2.53 2.42 27.58
N LEU A 153 -1.32 2.04 28.02
CA LEU A 153 -0.93 0.65 28.21
C LEU A 153 -2.13 -0.10 28.80
N PRO A 154 -2.58 -1.22 28.22
CA PRO A 154 -3.67 -1.97 28.79
C PRO A 154 -3.32 -2.26 30.24
N LYS A 155 -4.14 -1.78 31.17
CA LYS A 155 -3.99 -2.05 32.61
C LYS A 155 -3.70 -3.53 32.74
N SER A 156 -2.52 -3.87 33.21
CA SER A 156 -1.90 -5.18 33.25
C SER A 156 -2.92 -6.31 33.38
N ARG A 157 -3.15 -7.04 32.31
CA ARG A 157 -3.71 -8.40 32.43
C ARG A 157 -2.72 -9.19 33.27
N LYS A 158 -3.21 -9.71 34.40
CA LYS A 158 -2.46 -10.55 35.35
C LYS A 158 -1.53 -11.47 34.58
N LYS A 159 -0.23 -11.46 34.92
CA LYS A 159 0.79 -12.33 34.35
C LYS A 159 0.26 -13.77 34.26
N PRO A 160 0.32 -14.43 33.10
CA PRO A 160 0.02 -15.84 33.04
C PRO A 160 1.03 -16.60 33.90
N LYS A 161 0.54 -17.36 34.87
CA LYS A 161 1.37 -18.26 35.68
C LYS A 161 1.88 -19.37 34.75
N SER A 162 3.16 -19.35 34.46
CA SER A 162 4.01 -20.36 33.82
C SER A 162 4.64 -19.97 32.49
N TRP A 163 5.87 -19.49 32.62
CA TRP A 163 6.82 -19.34 31.50
C TRP A 163 7.55 -20.65 31.14
N SER A 164 7.16 -21.78 31.71
CA SER A 164 7.94 -23.02 31.59
C SER A 164 7.54 -23.96 30.42
N ARG A 165 6.69 -23.55 29.49
CA ARG A 165 6.22 -24.46 28.43
C ARG A 165 6.21 -23.90 27.01
N LEU A 166 7.16 -23.03 26.67
CA LEU A 166 7.34 -22.53 25.29
C LEU A 166 8.79 -22.70 24.82
N LYS A 167 9.35 -23.89 25.03
CA LYS A 167 10.56 -24.35 24.33
C LYS A 167 10.19 -25.56 23.50
N SER A 168 9.54 -25.38 22.40
CA SER A 168 9.52 -26.29 21.23
C SER A 168 8.35 -25.95 20.32
N SER A 169 8.53 -25.10 19.39
CA SER A 169 7.86 -25.04 18.10
C SER A 169 8.16 -23.70 17.40
N PHE A 170 9.39 -23.53 16.91
CA PHE A 170 9.63 -22.63 15.83
C PHE A 170 9.62 -23.48 14.54
N PRO A 171 8.58 -23.36 13.70
CA PRO A 171 8.69 -23.88 12.35
C PRO A 171 9.62 -22.97 11.55
N THR A 172 10.49 -23.62 10.82
CA THR A 172 11.45 -23.13 9.83
C THR A 172 10.85 -22.02 8.95
N PHE A 173 11.60 -20.95 8.82
CA PHE A 173 11.40 -19.85 7.88
C PHE A 173 11.34 -20.39 6.43
N GLY A 174 10.16 -20.48 5.89
CA GLY A 174 9.97 -20.87 4.50
C GLY A 174 8.49 -21.02 4.18
N SER A 175 7.94 -20.08 3.48
CA SER A 175 6.60 -20.06 2.91
C SER A 175 5.53 -19.29 3.68
N PHE A 176 5.63 -17.98 3.71
CA PHE A 176 4.48 -17.09 3.87
C PHE A 176 4.68 -15.87 2.99
N LEU A 177 4.32 -16.00 1.72
CA LEU A 177 4.04 -14.86 0.87
C LEU A 177 2.58 -14.45 1.12
N PRO A 178 2.32 -13.24 1.61
CA PRO A 178 0.97 -12.85 1.93
C PRO A 178 0.15 -12.61 0.66
N ARG A 179 -1.11 -12.77 0.82
CA ARG A 179 -2.28 -12.75 -0.05
C ARG A 179 -2.50 -11.50 -0.94
N TRP A 180 -1.42 -10.85 -1.37
CA TRP A 180 -1.44 -9.84 -2.46
C TRP A 180 -1.96 -10.43 -3.77
N LYS A 181 -2.09 -11.74 -3.82
CA LYS A 181 -2.43 -12.51 -5.02
C LYS A 181 -3.87 -12.36 -5.45
N ASP A 182 -4.78 -11.94 -4.59
CA ASP A 182 -6.22 -11.90 -4.85
C ASP A 182 -6.80 -10.47 -4.88
N SER A 183 -5.98 -9.43 -4.68
CA SER A 183 -6.37 -8.05 -4.98
C SER A 183 -6.50 -7.89 -6.50
N PRO A 184 -7.50 -7.14 -7.02
CA PRO A 184 -7.58 -6.80 -8.43
C PRO A 184 -6.35 -6.06 -8.97
N PHE A 185 -5.39 -5.72 -8.09
CA PHE A 185 -4.07 -5.15 -8.36
C PHE A 185 -2.94 -6.13 -8.09
N ARG A 186 -3.08 -7.37 -8.48
CA ARG A 186 -2.05 -8.40 -8.31
C ARG A 186 -0.84 -8.13 -9.17
N PHE A 187 0.28 -7.74 -8.54
CA PHE A 187 1.58 -7.61 -9.18
C PHE A 187 2.39 -8.89 -8.98
N SER A 188 2.80 -9.53 -10.07
CA SER A 188 3.71 -10.68 -9.98
C SER A 188 5.16 -10.18 -9.97
N HIS A 189 5.88 -10.47 -8.88
CA HIS A 189 7.32 -10.29 -8.81
C HIS A 189 8.04 -11.17 -9.85
N GLN A 190 8.50 -10.57 -10.93
CA GLN A 190 9.65 -11.10 -11.68
C GLN A 190 10.76 -10.06 -11.58
N ARG A 191 11.79 -10.38 -10.82
CA ARG A 191 13.04 -9.59 -10.77
C ARG A 191 13.57 -9.41 -12.19
N LEU A 192 13.65 -8.17 -12.63
CA LEU A 192 14.42 -7.83 -13.83
C LEU A 192 15.90 -8.05 -13.50
N LYS A 193 16.51 -9.11 -14.05
CA LYS A 193 17.95 -9.19 -14.14
C LYS A 193 18.37 -8.18 -15.19
N CYS A 194 19.16 -7.17 -14.79
CA CYS A 194 19.90 -6.34 -15.74
C CYS A 194 20.88 -7.23 -16.51
N PRO A 195 20.93 -7.14 -17.86
CA PRO A 195 22.07 -7.68 -18.61
C PRO A 195 23.26 -6.76 -18.38
N SER A 196 24.39 -7.38 -18.08
CA SER A 196 25.74 -6.79 -18.08
C SER A 196 26.16 -6.29 -19.44
#